data_ed08f6f3ef5c27737f48c770d8447b3e
#
_entry.id   ed08f6f3ef5c27737f48c770d8447b3e
#
_cell.length_a   1.000
_cell.length_b   1.000
_cell.length_c   1.000
_cell.angle_alpha   90.00
_cell.angle_beta   90.00
_cell.angle_gamma   90.00
#
_symmetry.space_group_name_H-M   'P 1'
#
loop_
_entity.id
_entity.type
_entity.pdbx_description
1 polymer ?
#
loop_
_entity_poly.entity_id
_entity_poly.type
_entity_poly.pdbx_seq_one_letter_code
_entity_poly.pdbx_strand_id
1 'polypeptide(L)'
;MKNLTRKLHKIDASDEAVGRLATKVATILRGKNKPEFQPHLDQGDIVEISNASKMKFSGKKLDQRQYFHYSGFLGGMKTKKMGEVFESDPGNVLYRAVRQMLPNVRFRNDMLKRLIIKK
;
A
#
# COMPACT_ATOMS: atom_id res chain seq x y z
N MET A 1 -12.22 27.09 -6.04
CA MET A 1 -11.96 25.67 -5.75
C MET A 1 -12.34 24.82 -6.95
N LYS A 2 -11.37 24.11 -7.52
CA LYS A 2 -11.69 23.10 -8.55
C LYS A 2 -12.28 21.88 -7.84
N ASN A 3 -13.44 21.43 -8.27
CA ASN A 3 -14.02 20.18 -7.80
C ASN A 3 -13.22 19.03 -8.35
N LEU A 4 -12.58 18.27 -7.47
CA LEU A 4 -11.80 17.09 -7.84
C LEU A 4 -12.74 15.91 -8.08
N THR A 5 -12.79 15.46 -9.33
CA THR A 5 -13.47 14.21 -9.66
C THR A 5 -12.48 13.06 -9.55
N ARG A 6 -12.72 12.15 -8.63
CA ARG A 6 -11.86 10.97 -8.44
C ARG A 6 -12.41 9.78 -9.19
N LYS A 7 -11.56 9.13 -9.98
CA LYS A 7 -11.91 7.94 -10.73
C LYS A 7 -11.63 6.70 -9.90
N LEU A 8 -12.37 5.64 -10.13
CA LEU A 8 -12.13 4.33 -9.51
C LEU A 8 -11.26 3.50 -10.44
N HIS A 9 -10.10 3.08 -9.94
CA HIS A 9 -9.20 2.18 -10.64
C HIS A 9 -9.29 0.79 -10.00
N LYS A 10 -9.66 -0.21 -10.79
CA LYS A 10 -9.71 -1.60 -10.36
C LYS A 10 -8.46 -2.33 -10.86
N ILE A 11 -7.72 -2.91 -9.94
CA ILE A 11 -6.47 -3.62 -10.24
C ILE A 11 -6.56 -5.03 -9.70
N ASP A 12 -6.15 -6.01 -10.52
CA ASP A 12 -6.05 -7.41 -10.12
C ASP A 12 -4.62 -7.67 -9.65
N ALA A 13 -4.48 -8.12 -8.42
CA ALA A 13 -3.19 -8.42 -7.81
C ALA A 13 -2.67 -9.82 -8.11
N SER A 14 -3.42 -10.66 -8.83
CA SER A 14 -3.01 -12.02 -9.17
C SER A 14 -1.68 -12.02 -9.92
N ASP A 15 -0.72 -12.82 -9.45
CA ASP A 15 0.60 -12.99 -10.06
C ASP A 15 1.45 -11.71 -10.15
N GLU A 16 1.06 -10.63 -9.47
CA GLU A 16 1.83 -9.40 -9.42
C GLU A 16 2.78 -9.38 -8.22
N ALA A 17 4.01 -8.92 -8.41
CA ALA A 17 4.94 -8.70 -7.32
C ALA A 17 4.47 -7.54 -6.44
N VAL A 18 4.55 -7.71 -5.12
CA VAL A 18 4.06 -6.70 -4.15
C VAL A 18 4.70 -5.33 -4.39
N GLY A 19 6.02 -5.28 -4.57
CA GLY A 19 6.73 -4.02 -4.76
C GLY A 19 6.30 -3.28 -6.03
N ARG A 20 6.16 -4.00 -7.14
CA ARG A 20 5.72 -3.41 -8.42
C ARG A 20 4.28 -2.93 -8.33
N LEU A 21 3.41 -3.74 -7.73
CA LEU A 21 2.01 -3.38 -7.53
C LEU A 21 1.90 -2.14 -6.64
N ALA A 22 2.66 -2.09 -5.54
CA ALA A 22 2.66 -0.97 -4.63
C ALA A 22 3.12 0.34 -5.31
N THR A 23 4.09 0.26 -6.21
CA THR A 23 4.55 1.43 -6.99
C THR A 23 3.44 1.98 -7.87
N LYS A 24 2.71 1.11 -8.59
CA LYS A 24 1.57 1.52 -9.43
C LYS A 24 0.47 2.17 -8.59
N VAL A 25 0.12 1.55 -7.47
CA VAL A 25 -0.92 2.03 -6.56
C VAL A 25 -0.55 3.38 -5.97
N ALA A 26 0.69 3.53 -5.48
CA ALA A 26 1.16 4.79 -4.91
C ALA A 26 1.12 5.93 -5.93
N THR A 27 1.50 5.66 -7.18
CA THR A 27 1.44 6.64 -8.25
C THR A 27 0.02 7.13 -8.49
N ILE A 28 -0.96 6.21 -8.51
CA ILE A 28 -2.37 6.55 -8.72
C ILE A 28 -2.93 7.31 -7.52
N LEU A 29 -2.65 6.86 -6.30
CA LEU A 29 -3.12 7.50 -5.07
C LEU A 29 -2.57 8.92 -4.90
N ARG A 30 -1.34 9.15 -5.33
CA ARG A 30 -0.72 10.47 -5.27
C ARG A 30 -1.20 11.39 -6.40
N GLY A 31 -1.65 10.83 -7.52
CA GLY A 31 -2.09 11.59 -8.69
C GLY A 31 -0.98 11.95 -9.66
N LYS A 32 0.21 11.34 -9.55
CA LYS A 32 1.32 11.59 -10.47
C LYS A 32 1.04 11.24 -11.92
N ASN A 33 0.06 10.39 -12.16
CA ASN A 33 -0.38 10.02 -13.51
C ASN A 33 -1.19 11.10 -14.21
N LYS A 34 -1.55 12.17 -13.50
CA LYS A 34 -2.31 13.29 -14.07
C LYS A 34 -1.36 14.41 -14.51
N PRO A 35 -1.62 15.07 -15.68
CA PRO A 35 -0.78 16.18 -16.12
C PRO A 35 -0.87 17.41 -15.19
N GLU A 36 -1.95 17.51 -14.42
CA GLU A 36 -2.20 18.62 -13.51
C GLU A 36 -1.60 18.39 -12.11
N PHE A 37 -0.76 17.37 -11.94
CA PHE A 37 -0.20 17.01 -10.66
C PHE A 37 0.57 18.16 -9.99
N GLN A 38 0.22 18.42 -8.74
CA GLN A 38 0.95 19.36 -7.87
C GLN A 38 1.26 18.67 -6.54
N PRO A 39 2.53 18.70 -6.07
CA PRO A 39 2.92 17.94 -4.88
C PRO A 39 2.20 18.33 -3.59
N HIS A 40 1.74 19.58 -3.48
CA HIS A 40 1.07 20.09 -2.29
C HIS A 40 -0.44 19.83 -2.26
N LEU A 41 -1.00 19.26 -3.32
CA LEU A 41 -2.42 18.97 -3.43
C LEU A 41 -2.68 17.47 -3.47
N ASP A 42 -3.75 17.05 -2.82
CA ASP A 42 -4.23 15.67 -2.85
C ASP A 42 -5.16 15.46 -4.05
N GLN A 43 -4.57 15.10 -5.19
CA GLN A 43 -5.27 14.96 -6.48
C GLN A 43 -5.41 13.50 -6.93
N GLY A 44 -5.11 12.54 -6.07
CA GLY A 44 -5.15 11.13 -6.42
C GLY A 44 -6.56 10.56 -6.58
N ASP A 45 -6.64 9.39 -7.18
CA ASP A 45 -7.88 8.66 -7.42
C ASP A 45 -8.11 7.57 -6.37
N ILE A 46 -9.23 6.86 -6.48
CA ILE A 46 -9.55 5.71 -5.63
C ILE A 46 -9.02 4.45 -6.30
N VAL A 47 -8.38 3.57 -5.53
CA VAL A 47 -7.84 2.30 -6.03
C VAL A 47 -8.51 1.15 -5.30
N GLU A 48 -9.05 0.22 -6.07
CA GLU A 48 -9.60 -1.04 -5.56
C GLU A 48 -8.75 -2.21 -6.07
N ILE A 49 -8.21 -3.01 -5.15
CA ILE A 49 -7.37 -4.14 -5.48
C ILE A 49 -8.11 -5.42 -5.12
N SER A 50 -8.13 -6.37 -6.06
CA SER A 50 -8.72 -7.69 -5.87
C SER A 50 -7.64 -8.76 -5.89
N ASN A 51 -7.95 -9.93 -5.32
CA ASN A 51 -7.07 -11.11 -5.29
C ASN A 51 -5.72 -10.85 -4.60
N ALA A 52 -5.73 -10.09 -3.51
CA ALA A 52 -4.50 -9.78 -2.76
C ALA A 52 -3.79 -11.05 -2.24
N SER A 53 -4.54 -12.12 -1.97
CA SER A 53 -3.97 -13.39 -1.53
C SER A 53 -3.16 -14.11 -2.61
N LYS A 54 -3.28 -13.71 -3.87
CA LYS A 54 -2.59 -14.31 -5.02
C LYS A 54 -1.36 -13.52 -5.47
N MET A 55 -0.90 -12.56 -4.68
CA MET A 55 0.31 -11.80 -5.00
C MET A 55 1.56 -12.69 -4.96
N LYS A 56 2.55 -12.34 -5.77
CA LYS A 56 3.83 -13.06 -5.83
C LYS A 56 4.89 -12.38 -4.96
N PHE A 57 5.78 -13.22 -4.45
CA PHE A 57 6.97 -12.77 -3.73
C PHE A 57 8.19 -13.41 -4.38
N SER A 58 9.22 -12.61 -4.65
CA SER A 58 10.49 -13.10 -5.20
C SER A 58 11.38 -13.64 -4.09
N GLY A 59 12.08 -14.74 -4.35
CA GLY A 59 13.01 -15.36 -3.40
C GLY A 59 12.30 -15.85 -2.14
N LYS A 60 12.97 -15.68 -1.00
CA LYS A 60 12.48 -16.13 0.32
C LYS A 60 12.00 -14.97 1.19
N LYS A 61 11.42 -13.94 0.59
CA LYS A 61 10.96 -12.74 1.35
C LYS A 61 9.96 -13.06 2.42
N LEU A 62 9.05 -14.01 2.17
CA LEU A 62 8.03 -14.41 3.15
C LEU A 62 8.66 -14.96 4.45
N ASP A 63 9.80 -15.66 4.33
CA ASP A 63 10.48 -16.25 5.49
C ASP A 63 11.50 -15.30 6.11
N GLN A 64 12.10 -14.41 5.31
CA GLN A 64 13.21 -13.57 5.73
C GLN A 64 12.81 -12.20 6.21
N ARG A 65 11.79 -11.60 5.60
CA ARG A 65 11.36 -10.26 5.97
C ARG A 65 10.53 -10.30 7.25
N GLN A 66 10.86 -9.38 8.17
CA GLN A 66 10.19 -9.25 9.46
C GLN A 66 9.63 -7.84 9.63
N TYR A 67 8.49 -7.75 10.29
CA TYR A 67 7.90 -6.50 10.73
C TYR A 67 8.12 -6.31 12.22
N PHE A 68 8.58 -5.13 12.61
CA PHE A 68 8.91 -4.81 13.98
C PHE A 68 7.86 -3.88 14.58
N HIS A 69 7.50 -4.14 15.82
CA HIS A 69 6.64 -3.26 16.59
C HIS A 69 7.23 -3.08 17.98
N TYR A 70 7.44 -1.81 18.36
CA TYR A 70 8.00 -1.46 19.67
C TYR A 70 6.92 -0.80 20.52
N SER A 71 6.67 -1.37 21.71
CA SER A 71 5.62 -0.89 22.62
C SER A 71 6.01 0.31 23.47
N GLY A 72 7.28 0.73 23.44
CA GLY A 72 7.80 1.81 24.28
C GLY A 72 8.37 1.37 25.61
N PHE A 73 8.29 0.09 25.93
CA PHE A 73 8.85 -0.48 27.17
C PHE A 73 10.10 -1.30 26.87
N LEU A 74 11.00 -1.42 27.87
CA LEU A 74 12.16 -2.28 27.76
C LEU A 74 11.74 -3.72 27.47
N GLY A 75 12.35 -4.32 26.43
CA GLY A 75 11.99 -5.65 25.96
C GLY A 75 10.67 -5.73 25.19
N GLY A 76 10.04 -4.59 24.89
CA GLY A 76 8.75 -4.54 24.23
C GLY A 76 8.77 -4.60 22.71
N MET A 77 9.92 -4.92 22.08
CA MET A 77 9.98 -5.09 20.64
C MET A 77 9.40 -6.45 20.25
N LYS A 78 8.37 -6.41 19.41
CA LYS A 78 7.75 -7.61 18.84
C LYS A 78 8.07 -7.69 17.37
N THR A 79 8.31 -8.91 16.88
CA THR A 79 8.59 -9.17 15.48
C THR A 79 7.59 -10.18 14.93
N LYS A 80 7.13 -9.94 13.69
CA LYS A 80 6.31 -10.89 12.95
C LYS A 80 6.92 -11.11 11.58
N LYS A 81 6.98 -12.36 11.14
CA LYS A 81 7.44 -12.68 9.79
C LYS A 81 6.39 -12.25 8.77
N MET A 82 6.84 -11.80 7.59
CA MET A 82 5.96 -11.41 6.51
C MET A 82 4.99 -12.54 6.12
N GLY A 83 5.45 -13.80 6.13
CA GLY A 83 4.61 -14.95 5.83
C GLY A 83 3.43 -15.10 6.77
N GLU A 84 3.64 -14.89 8.07
CA GLU A 84 2.56 -14.96 9.07
C GLU A 84 1.52 -13.85 8.83
N VAL A 85 1.97 -12.63 8.57
CA VAL A 85 1.09 -11.50 8.26
C VAL A 85 0.32 -11.76 6.96
N PHE A 86 0.99 -12.31 5.94
CA PHE A 86 0.37 -12.62 4.66
C PHE A 86 -0.72 -13.69 4.80
N GLU A 87 -0.52 -14.72 5.63
CA GLU A 87 -1.51 -15.76 5.86
C GLU A 87 -2.74 -15.22 6.59
N SER A 88 -2.53 -14.37 7.58
CA SER A 88 -3.64 -13.81 8.36
C SER A 88 -4.38 -12.71 7.61
N ASP A 89 -3.66 -11.81 6.94
CA ASP A 89 -4.22 -10.68 6.19
C ASP A 89 -3.30 -10.31 5.02
N PRO A 90 -3.53 -10.87 3.82
CA PRO A 90 -2.71 -10.55 2.65
C PRO A 90 -2.71 -9.06 2.30
N GLY A 91 -3.84 -8.39 2.52
CA GLY A 91 -3.97 -6.96 2.23
C GLY A 91 -3.06 -6.09 3.07
N ASN A 92 -2.75 -6.51 4.29
CA ASN A 92 -1.87 -5.75 5.19
C ASN A 92 -0.45 -5.63 4.62
N VAL A 93 0.07 -6.67 3.99
CA VAL A 93 1.40 -6.65 3.36
C VAL A 93 1.44 -5.59 2.27
N LEU A 94 0.45 -5.57 1.40
CA LEU A 94 0.35 -4.57 0.33
C LEU A 94 0.14 -3.16 0.90
N TYR A 95 -0.72 -3.01 1.90
CA TYR A 95 -0.97 -1.72 2.55
C TYR A 95 0.32 -1.12 3.12
N ARG A 96 1.13 -1.92 3.81
CA ARG A 96 2.41 -1.46 4.36
C ARG A 96 3.39 -1.03 3.26
N ALA A 97 3.45 -1.79 2.17
CA ALA A 97 4.30 -1.45 1.03
C ALA A 97 3.89 -0.13 0.39
N VAL A 98 2.60 0.08 0.17
CA VAL A 98 2.06 1.32 -0.41
C VAL A 98 2.34 2.50 0.54
N ARG A 99 2.11 2.32 1.83
CA ARG A 99 2.35 3.38 2.82
C ARG A 99 3.80 3.85 2.81
N GLN A 100 4.75 2.92 2.70
CA GLN A 100 6.17 3.27 2.66
C GLN A 100 6.57 3.98 1.37
N MET A 101 5.88 3.72 0.27
CA MET A 101 6.13 4.36 -1.03
C MET A 101 5.47 5.74 -1.16
N LEU A 102 4.44 6.00 -0.36
CA LEU A 102 3.81 7.32 -0.35
C LEU A 102 4.69 8.32 0.40
N PRO A 103 4.71 9.62 -0.04
CA PRO A 103 5.50 10.63 0.63
C PRO A 103 4.98 10.90 2.04
N ASN A 104 5.88 11.30 2.94
CA ASN A 104 5.52 11.65 4.31
C ASN A 104 4.94 13.06 4.36
N VAL A 105 3.69 13.21 3.91
CA VAL A 105 2.97 14.47 3.85
C VAL A 105 1.70 14.39 4.71
N ARG A 106 1.13 15.55 5.03
CA ARG A 106 -0.03 15.66 5.91
C ARG A 106 -1.23 14.82 5.43
N PHE A 107 -1.46 14.75 4.11
CA PHE A 107 -2.60 14.03 3.53
C PHE A 107 -2.30 12.58 3.15
N ARG A 108 -1.18 12.00 3.61
CA ARG A 108 -0.87 10.59 3.36
C ARG A 108 -1.96 9.66 3.89
N ASN A 109 -2.49 9.93 5.07
CA ASN A 109 -3.57 9.13 5.64
C ASN A 109 -4.84 9.20 4.80
N ASP A 110 -5.14 10.35 4.22
CA ASP A 110 -6.29 10.50 3.32
C ASP A 110 -6.09 9.71 2.02
N MET A 111 -4.88 9.68 1.48
CA MET A 111 -4.55 8.83 0.34
C MET A 111 -4.76 7.35 0.66
N LEU A 112 -4.33 6.90 1.83
CA LEU A 112 -4.48 5.50 2.26
C LEU A 112 -5.94 5.10 2.48
N LYS A 113 -6.80 6.04 2.87
CA LYS A 113 -8.25 5.79 3.01
C LYS A 113 -8.92 5.47 1.68
N ARG A 114 -8.34 5.91 0.56
CA ARG A 114 -8.87 5.64 -0.76
C ARG A 114 -8.37 4.30 -1.34
N LEU A 115 -7.52 3.60 -0.63
CA LEU A 115 -7.03 2.28 -1.01
C LEU A 115 -7.95 1.20 -0.43
N ILE A 116 -8.62 0.46 -1.31
CA ILE A 116 -9.51 -0.63 -0.96
C ILE A 116 -8.86 -1.93 -1.40
N ILE A 117 -8.61 -2.83 -0.46
CA ILE A 117 -7.94 -4.10 -0.74
C ILE A 117 -8.90 -5.25 -0.41
N LYS A 118 -9.15 -6.11 -1.39
CA LYS A 118 -9.97 -7.32 -1.26
C LYS A 118 -9.07 -8.55 -1.40
N LYS A 119 -9.34 -9.57 -0.62
CA LYS A 119 -8.59 -10.84 -0.67
C LYS A 119 -8.67 -11.53 -2.02
#